data_aa31b64a79b63ab7047bffcbb69c3f84
#
_entry.id   aa31b64a79b63ab7047bffcbb69c3f84
#
_cell.length_a   1.000
_cell.length_b   1.000
_cell.length_c   1.000
_cell.angle_alpha   90.00
_cell.angle_beta   90.00
_cell.angle_gamma   90.00
#
_symmetry.space_group_name_H-M   'P 1'
#
loop_
_entity.id
_entity.type
_entity.pdbx_description
1 polymer ?
#
loop_
_entity_poly.entity_id
_entity_poly.type
_entity_poly.pdbx_seq_one_letter_code
_entity_poly.pdbx_strand_id
1 'polypeptide(L)'
;SAVISLIIYPVSGHWIWGGGWLAQLGFHDFAGSTAVHMVGGICALVGAATLGPRLGKYGKDGKPRAILGHNLSLAAMGIFILWFCWFGFNGCSTVGMETDAQMESAGLIFFNTNISAAVACCAALIFTWIRYKKPDVSMTYNAALAGLVGITAGCDAVNPLGAAVMGLIFGIVIVLAIEFFDKKAKVDDPVGAVSVHCVCGALGTLLVGLFADGSTTAKGLFYGGGFELLGVQALGVISVAAYVT
;
A
#
# COMPACT_ATOMS: atom_id res chain seq x y z
N SER A 1 20.04 0.14 0.28
CA SER A 1 19.66 1.53 -0.07
C SER A 1 20.34 1.99 -1.37
N ALA A 2 21.68 1.89 -1.53
CA ALA A 2 22.38 2.41 -2.71
C ALA A 2 21.84 1.87 -4.04
N VAL A 3 21.62 0.56 -4.16
CA VAL A 3 21.06 -0.06 -5.38
C VAL A 3 19.66 0.46 -5.69
N ILE A 4 18.82 0.60 -4.66
CA ILE A 4 17.46 1.13 -4.85
C ILE A 4 17.53 2.57 -5.35
N SER A 5 18.33 3.43 -4.69
CA SER A 5 18.41 4.86 -5.00
C SER A 5 19.08 5.17 -6.35
N LEU A 6 20.06 4.37 -6.76
CA LEU A 6 20.86 4.64 -7.95
C LEU A 6 20.39 3.91 -9.21
N ILE A 7 19.69 2.77 -9.04
CA ILE A 7 19.35 1.90 -10.17
C ILE A 7 17.83 1.65 -10.22
N ILE A 8 17.26 1.04 -9.17
CA ILE A 8 15.89 0.52 -9.23
C ILE A 8 14.89 1.67 -9.32
N TYR A 9 14.93 2.58 -8.35
CA TYR A 9 13.96 3.67 -8.26
C TYR A 9 14.03 4.67 -9.43
N PRO A 10 15.21 5.14 -9.89
CA PRO A 10 15.26 6.06 -11.03
C PRO A 10 14.66 5.47 -12.31
N VAL A 11 14.86 4.19 -12.57
CA VAL A 11 14.32 3.53 -13.77
C VAL A 11 12.82 3.33 -13.67
N SER A 12 12.32 2.71 -12.60
CA SER A 12 10.89 2.48 -12.42
C SER A 12 10.10 3.79 -12.22
N GLY A 13 10.68 4.75 -11.53
CA GLY A 13 10.10 6.09 -11.37
C GLY A 13 10.00 6.85 -12.68
N HIS A 14 11.02 6.74 -13.56
CA HIS A 14 10.96 7.32 -14.90
C HIS A 14 9.82 6.70 -15.73
N TRP A 15 9.61 5.39 -15.66
CA TRP A 15 8.52 4.74 -16.38
C TRP A 15 7.15 5.32 -15.99
N ILE A 16 6.97 5.67 -14.71
CA ILE A 16 5.68 6.09 -14.13
C ILE A 16 5.51 7.61 -14.16
N TRP A 17 6.53 8.38 -13.74
CA TRP A 17 6.42 9.83 -13.52
C TRP A 17 7.32 10.67 -14.46
N GLY A 18 8.36 10.05 -15.03
CA GLY A 18 9.32 10.74 -15.87
C GLY A 18 8.95 10.81 -17.35
N GLY A 19 7.68 10.60 -17.71
CA GLY A 19 7.22 10.54 -19.11
C GLY A 19 7.60 9.25 -19.84
N GLY A 20 7.99 8.21 -19.08
CA GLY A 20 8.31 6.90 -19.62
C GLY A 20 7.10 6.16 -20.18
N TRP A 21 7.32 4.93 -20.63
CA TRP A 21 6.33 4.16 -21.37
C TRP A 21 5.04 3.83 -20.61
N LEU A 22 5.11 3.64 -19.28
CA LEU A 22 3.90 3.44 -18.45
C LEU A 22 3.05 4.71 -18.38
N ALA A 23 3.68 5.87 -18.20
CA ALA A 23 2.99 7.15 -18.22
C ALA A 23 2.29 7.38 -19.58
N GLN A 24 2.96 7.03 -20.69
CA GLN A 24 2.40 7.16 -22.04
C GLN A 24 1.21 6.22 -22.29
N LEU A 25 1.13 5.09 -21.59
CA LEU A 25 -0.01 4.18 -21.63
C LEU A 25 -1.17 4.63 -20.71
N GLY A 26 -1.00 5.68 -19.92
CA GLY A 26 -2.01 6.15 -18.98
C GLY A 26 -1.99 5.43 -17.63
N PHE A 27 -0.87 4.80 -17.26
CA PHE A 27 -0.70 4.23 -15.92
C PHE A 27 -0.80 5.33 -14.87
N HIS A 28 -1.64 5.12 -13.87
CA HIS A 28 -1.90 6.09 -12.83
C HIS A 28 -1.41 5.60 -11.47
N ASP A 29 -0.44 6.28 -10.91
CA ASP A 29 0.06 6.09 -9.55
C ASP A 29 0.43 7.47 -8.99
N PHE A 30 -0.54 8.13 -8.31
CA PHE A 30 -0.41 9.53 -7.94
C PHE A 30 0.80 9.80 -7.04
N ALA A 31 0.89 9.11 -5.92
CA ALA A 31 1.95 9.37 -4.95
C ALA A 31 2.86 8.15 -4.67
N GLY A 32 2.62 6.97 -5.28
CA GLY A 32 3.58 5.88 -5.29
C GLY A 32 3.19 4.58 -4.58
N SER A 33 1.95 4.12 -4.68
CA SER A 33 1.62 2.76 -4.21
C SER A 33 2.48 1.70 -4.89
N THR A 34 2.71 1.81 -6.20
CA THR A 34 3.62 0.95 -6.97
C THR A 34 5.04 1.52 -6.96
N ALA A 35 5.22 2.78 -7.39
CA ALA A 35 6.54 3.38 -7.62
C ALA A 35 7.43 3.41 -6.36
N VAL A 36 6.83 3.54 -5.18
CA VAL A 36 7.56 3.64 -3.91
C VAL A 36 7.32 2.39 -3.06
N HIS A 37 6.05 2.14 -2.71
CA HIS A 37 5.71 1.14 -1.71
C HIS A 37 5.90 -0.29 -2.23
N MET A 38 5.36 -0.63 -3.38
CA MET A 38 5.54 -1.97 -3.94
C MET A 38 7.02 -2.25 -4.23
N VAL A 39 7.76 -1.29 -4.79
CA VAL A 39 9.21 -1.40 -5.00
C VAL A 39 9.93 -1.71 -3.68
N GLY A 40 9.68 -0.92 -2.63
CA GLY A 40 10.26 -1.15 -1.30
C GLY A 40 9.86 -2.49 -0.70
N GLY A 41 8.59 -2.88 -0.85
CA GLY A 41 8.05 -4.14 -0.35
C GLY A 41 8.62 -5.38 -1.07
N ILE A 42 8.87 -5.30 -2.38
CA ILE A 42 9.55 -6.38 -3.13
C ILE A 42 11.01 -6.49 -2.70
N CYS A 43 11.72 -5.37 -2.57
CA CYS A 43 13.09 -5.37 -2.05
C CYS A 43 13.15 -5.97 -0.63
N ALA A 44 12.16 -5.70 0.22
CA ALA A 44 12.04 -6.30 1.54
C ALA A 44 11.79 -7.81 1.46
N LEU A 45 10.93 -8.26 0.54
CA LEU A 45 10.65 -9.68 0.30
C LEU A 45 11.92 -10.44 -0.13
N VAL A 46 12.62 -9.93 -1.14
CA VAL A 46 13.88 -10.53 -1.61
C VAL A 46 14.92 -10.54 -0.51
N GLY A 47 15.05 -9.44 0.24
CA GLY A 47 15.98 -9.34 1.37
C GLY A 47 15.66 -10.35 2.47
N ALA A 48 14.39 -10.45 2.88
CA ALA A 48 13.95 -11.40 3.91
C ALA A 48 14.14 -12.85 3.46
N ALA A 49 13.84 -13.17 2.20
CA ALA A 49 14.04 -14.51 1.64
C ALA A 49 15.52 -14.89 1.57
N THR A 50 16.39 -13.94 1.22
CA THR A 50 17.84 -14.15 1.13
C THR A 50 18.50 -14.31 2.50
N LEU A 51 18.11 -13.49 3.49
CA LEU A 51 18.67 -13.56 4.84
C LEU A 51 18.16 -14.77 5.62
N GLY A 52 16.99 -15.26 5.27
CA GLY A 52 16.31 -16.33 6.02
C GLY A 52 15.64 -15.83 7.32
N PRO A 53 14.93 -16.73 8.00
CA PRO A 53 14.17 -16.36 9.18
C PRO A 53 15.07 -16.13 10.40
N ARG A 54 14.61 -15.25 11.30
CA ARG A 54 15.24 -15.03 12.60
C ARG A 54 15.34 -16.32 13.41
N LEU A 55 16.37 -16.43 14.24
CA LEU A 55 16.56 -17.59 15.11
C LEU A 55 15.33 -17.83 15.97
N GLY A 56 14.81 -19.05 15.95
CA GLY A 56 13.63 -19.44 16.72
C GLY A 56 12.28 -19.05 16.10
N LYS A 57 12.25 -18.41 14.94
CA LYS A 57 10.99 -18.02 14.25
C LYS A 57 10.15 -19.24 13.87
N TYR A 58 10.77 -20.28 13.38
CA TYR A 58 10.09 -21.54 13.07
C TYR A 58 10.59 -22.66 13.99
N GLY A 59 9.64 -23.43 14.53
CA GLY A 59 9.95 -24.61 15.35
C GLY A 59 10.50 -25.77 14.51
N LYS A 60 10.95 -26.83 15.17
CA LYS A 60 11.36 -28.09 14.51
C LYS A 60 10.21 -28.73 13.71
N ASP A 61 8.97 -28.42 14.10
CA ASP A 61 7.73 -28.82 13.41
C ASP A 61 7.37 -27.92 12.21
N GLY A 62 8.21 -26.93 11.90
CA GLY A 62 8.01 -25.95 10.85
C GLY A 62 6.90 -24.95 11.10
N LYS A 63 6.33 -24.90 12.32
CA LYS A 63 5.30 -23.91 12.68
C LYS A 63 5.92 -22.58 13.07
N PRO A 64 5.29 -21.45 12.67
CA PRO A 64 5.76 -20.15 13.06
C PRO A 64 5.54 -19.92 14.56
N ARG A 65 6.49 -19.23 15.19
CA ARG A 65 6.43 -18.77 16.57
C ARG A 65 6.38 -17.26 16.58
N ALA A 66 5.54 -16.70 17.44
CA ALA A 66 5.47 -15.27 17.61
C ALA A 66 6.74 -14.75 18.29
N ILE A 67 7.41 -13.80 17.63
CA ILE A 67 8.46 -12.98 18.22
C ILE A 67 7.85 -11.61 18.44
N LEU A 68 7.40 -11.34 19.67
CA LEU A 68 6.65 -10.13 19.99
C LEU A 68 7.55 -8.89 19.94
N GLY A 69 6.97 -7.76 19.54
CA GLY A 69 7.61 -6.45 19.69
C GLY A 69 7.76 -6.09 21.18
N HIS A 70 8.74 -5.25 21.49
CA HIS A 70 9.06 -4.90 22.87
C HIS A 70 8.19 -3.79 23.47
N ASN A 71 7.54 -2.96 22.63
CA ASN A 71 6.74 -1.83 23.13
C ASN A 71 5.64 -1.43 22.14
N LEU A 72 4.40 -1.84 22.42
CA LEU A 72 3.23 -1.53 21.60
C LEU A 72 2.84 -0.04 21.66
N SER A 73 3.05 0.64 22.79
CA SER A 73 2.74 2.07 22.91
C SER A 73 3.67 2.91 22.05
N LEU A 74 4.95 2.55 21.99
CA LEU A 74 5.92 3.20 21.11
C LEU A 74 5.60 2.93 19.64
N ALA A 75 5.15 1.72 19.32
CA ALA A 75 4.66 1.40 17.96
C ALA A 75 3.43 2.24 17.60
N ALA A 76 2.46 2.41 18.51
CA ALA A 76 1.31 3.28 18.30
C ALA A 76 1.73 4.72 17.98
N MET A 77 2.65 5.26 18.77
CA MET A 77 3.19 6.61 18.53
C MET A 77 3.84 6.69 17.12
N GLY A 78 4.59 5.68 16.72
CA GLY A 78 5.16 5.60 15.38
C GLY A 78 4.10 5.61 14.27
N ILE A 79 3.00 4.89 14.45
CA ILE A 79 1.86 4.89 13.50
C ILE A 79 1.22 6.29 13.42
N PHE A 80 0.99 6.97 14.53
CA PHE A 80 0.43 8.32 14.51
C PHE A 80 1.35 9.32 13.79
N ILE A 81 2.66 9.23 14.00
CA ILE A 81 3.65 10.05 13.29
C ILE A 81 3.59 9.76 11.79
N LEU A 82 3.62 8.49 11.39
CA LEU A 82 3.52 8.10 9.98
C LEU A 82 2.22 8.55 9.33
N TRP A 83 1.09 8.38 10.03
CA TRP A 83 -0.22 8.81 9.53
C TRP A 83 -0.27 10.33 9.33
N PHE A 84 0.19 11.10 10.30
CA PHE A 84 0.27 12.55 10.19
C PHE A 84 1.16 12.98 9.02
N CYS A 85 2.36 12.39 8.91
CA CYS A 85 3.28 12.67 7.80
C CYS A 85 2.72 12.23 6.44
N TRP A 86 1.76 11.30 6.41
CA TRP A 86 1.17 10.83 5.15
C TRP A 86 0.26 11.87 4.50
N PHE A 87 -0.30 12.79 5.26
CA PHE A 87 -0.94 13.97 4.67
C PHE A 87 0.06 14.77 3.83
N GLY A 88 1.29 14.93 4.32
CA GLY A 88 2.38 15.49 3.52
C GLY A 88 2.77 14.60 2.34
N PHE A 89 2.91 13.29 2.56
CA PHE A 89 3.29 12.35 1.51
C PHE A 89 2.32 12.39 0.31
N ASN A 90 1.03 12.26 0.55
CA ASN A 90 0.01 12.29 -0.49
C ASN A 90 -0.36 13.73 -0.91
N GLY A 91 -0.65 14.60 0.04
CA GLY A 91 -1.11 15.94 -0.27
C GLY A 91 -0.08 16.82 -0.95
N CYS A 92 1.20 16.74 -0.53
CA CYS A 92 2.27 17.50 -1.19
C CYS A 92 2.67 16.91 -2.55
N SER A 93 2.18 15.73 -2.92
CA SER A 93 2.35 15.17 -4.28
C SER A 93 1.56 15.92 -5.34
N THR A 94 0.69 16.87 -4.96
CA THR A 94 0.12 17.88 -5.87
C THR A 94 1.19 18.80 -6.46
N VAL A 95 2.36 18.88 -5.83
CA VAL A 95 3.51 19.73 -6.23
C VAL A 95 3.21 21.23 -6.25
N GLY A 96 2.01 21.66 -5.93
CA GLY A 96 1.59 23.05 -5.82
C GLY A 96 0.26 23.16 -5.09
N MET A 97 0.08 24.27 -4.35
CA MET A 97 -1.16 24.64 -3.64
C MET A 97 -1.40 26.16 -3.79
N GLU A 98 -1.18 26.68 -5.00
CA GLU A 98 -1.20 28.12 -5.28
C GLU A 98 -2.56 28.58 -5.81
N THR A 99 -3.38 27.64 -6.34
CA THR A 99 -4.71 27.93 -6.89
C THR A 99 -5.80 27.25 -6.09
N ASP A 100 -7.02 27.77 -6.15
CA ASP A 100 -8.19 27.17 -5.49
C ASP A 100 -8.40 25.72 -5.91
N ALA A 101 -8.22 25.40 -7.20
CA ALA A 101 -8.35 24.04 -7.70
C ALA A 101 -7.29 23.08 -7.13
N GLN A 102 -6.06 23.54 -6.96
CA GLN A 102 -5.00 22.74 -6.32
C GLN A 102 -5.26 22.54 -4.83
N MET A 103 -5.77 23.56 -4.13
CA MET A 103 -6.14 23.46 -2.73
C MET A 103 -7.35 22.52 -2.53
N GLU A 104 -8.34 22.57 -3.41
CA GLU A 104 -9.49 21.65 -3.40
C GLU A 104 -9.04 20.20 -3.63
N SER A 105 -8.17 19.97 -4.63
CA SER A 105 -7.57 18.66 -4.89
C SER A 105 -6.80 18.15 -3.68
N ALA A 106 -5.94 18.96 -3.07
CA ALA A 106 -5.21 18.60 -1.86
C ALA A 106 -6.16 18.26 -0.69
N GLY A 107 -7.25 19.01 -0.53
CA GLY A 107 -8.28 18.75 0.46
C GLY A 107 -8.94 17.37 0.28
N LEU A 108 -9.29 17.02 -0.97
CA LEU A 108 -9.81 15.69 -1.31
C LEU A 108 -8.79 14.59 -1.01
N ILE A 109 -7.53 14.80 -1.38
CA ILE A 109 -6.42 13.86 -1.13
C ILE A 109 -6.25 13.62 0.37
N PHE A 110 -6.26 14.66 1.18
CA PHE A 110 -6.20 14.52 2.64
C PHE A 110 -7.37 13.72 3.18
N PHE A 111 -8.58 14.01 2.71
CA PHE A 111 -9.77 13.29 3.14
C PHE A 111 -9.72 11.81 2.76
N ASN A 112 -9.41 11.50 1.50
CA ASN A 112 -9.31 10.13 1.00
C ASN A 112 -8.21 9.34 1.71
N THR A 113 -7.05 9.97 1.96
CA THR A 113 -5.94 9.39 2.72
C THR A 113 -6.39 9.01 4.13
N ASN A 114 -7.06 9.93 4.82
CA ASN A 114 -7.53 9.71 6.19
C ASN A 114 -8.61 8.63 6.28
N ILE A 115 -9.63 8.68 5.40
CA ILE A 115 -10.74 7.74 5.48
C ILE A 115 -10.32 6.32 5.14
N SER A 116 -9.45 6.14 4.14
CA SER A 116 -8.91 4.82 3.81
C SER A 116 -8.16 4.19 4.99
N ALA A 117 -7.28 4.94 5.64
CA ALA A 117 -6.53 4.47 6.81
C ALA A 117 -7.44 4.14 8.00
N ALA A 118 -8.39 5.03 8.31
CA ALA A 118 -9.32 4.85 9.43
C ALA A 118 -10.23 3.63 9.24
N VAL A 119 -10.78 3.47 8.04
CA VAL A 119 -11.63 2.32 7.70
C VAL A 119 -10.83 1.03 7.70
N ALA A 120 -9.61 1.03 7.16
CA ALA A 120 -8.73 -0.15 7.19
C ALA A 120 -8.40 -0.58 8.62
N CYS A 121 -8.09 0.38 9.50
CA CYS A 121 -7.84 0.15 10.91
C CYS A 121 -9.05 -0.51 11.60
N CYS A 122 -10.24 0.06 11.43
CA CYS A 122 -11.49 -0.49 11.99
C CYS A 122 -11.82 -1.86 11.42
N ALA A 123 -11.64 -2.05 10.10
CA ALA A 123 -11.89 -3.32 9.43
C ALA A 123 -11.00 -4.45 9.97
N ALA A 124 -9.71 -4.20 10.11
CA ALA A 124 -8.78 -5.19 10.66
C ALA A 124 -9.06 -5.49 12.14
N LEU A 125 -9.41 -4.47 12.93
CA LEU A 125 -9.80 -4.67 14.34
C LEU A 125 -11.00 -5.60 14.44
N ILE A 126 -12.06 -5.33 13.67
CA ILE A 126 -13.28 -6.15 13.65
C ILE A 126 -12.98 -7.54 13.09
N PHE A 127 -12.25 -7.62 11.96
CA PHE A 127 -11.91 -8.87 11.30
C PHE A 127 -11.09 -9.79 12.22
N THR A 128 -10.06 -9.26 12.90
CA THR A 128 -9.25 -10.03 13.85
C THR A 128 -10.06 -10.44 15.07
N TRP A 129 -10.96 -9.57 15.55
CA TRP A 129 -11.86 -9.91 16.66
C TRP A 129 -12.76 -11.10 16.32
N ILE A 130 -13.36 -11.11 15.14
CA ILE A 130 -14.19 -12.23 14.68
C ILE A 130 -13.34 -13.50 14.50
N ARG A 131 -12.17 -13.36 13.86
CA ARG A 131 -11.31 -14.48 13.46
C ARG A 131 -10.56 -15.12 14.64
N TYR A 132 -10.03 -14.30 15.54
CA TYR A 132 -9.20 -14.75 16.68
C TYR A 132 -9.92 -14.67 18.03
N LYS A 133 -11.19 -14.26 18.03
CA LYS A 133 -12.01 -14.04 19.25
C LYS A 133 -11.48 -12.93 20.18
N LYS A 134 -10.49 -12.19 19.71
CA LYS A 134 -9.93 -11.00 20.36
C LYS A 134 -9.31 -10.10 19.29
N PRO A 135 -9.37 -8.76 19.45
CA PRO A 135 -8.70 -7.85 18.54
C PRO A 135 -7.18 -7.99 18.63
N ASP A 136 -6.49 -7.85 17.50
CA ASP A 136 -5.03 -7.85 17.44
C ASP A 136 -4.53 -6.42 17.17
N VAL A 137 -3.81 -5.87 18.14
CA VAL A 137 -3.33 -4.48 18.08
C VAL A 137 -2.27 -4.30 16.99
N SER A 138 -1.36 -5.24 16.82
CA SER A 138 -0.30 -5.13 15.80
C SER A 138 -0.85 -5.26 14.38
N MET A 139 -1.85 -6.13 14.16
CA MET A 139 -2.57 -6.21 12.89
C MET A 139 -3.36 -4.93 12.61
N THR A 140 -3.97 -4.32 13.64
CA THR A 140 -4.68 -3.05 13.52
C THR A 140 -3.73 -1.91 13.12
N TYR A 141 -2.53 -1.86 13.69
CA TYR A 141 -1.49 -0.90 13.30
C TYR A 141 -1.05 -1.08 11.85
N ASN A 142 -0.78 -2.32 11.44
CA ASN A 142 -0.42 -2.62 10.05
C ASN A 142 -1.56 -2.28 9.09
N ALA A 143 -2.81 -2.41 9.50
CA ALA A 143 -3.95 -2.06 8.67
C ALA A 143 -4.08 -0.56 8.44
N ALA A 144 -3.79 0.28 9.44
CA ALA A 144 -3.72 1.72 9.24
C ALA A 144 -2.70 2.05 8.13
N LEU A 145 -1.49 1.47 8.22
CA LEU A 145 -0.47 1.65 7.19
C LEU A 145 -0.89 1.06 5.83
N ALA A 146 -1.56 -0.09 5.81
CA ALA A 146 -2.06 -0.69 4.58
C ALA A 146 -3.08 0.20 3.87
N GLY A 147 -3.96 0.85 4.64
CA GLY A 147 -4.89 1.85 4.12
C GLY A 147 -4.19 3.08 3.54
N LEU A 148 -3.16 3.58 4.22
CA LEU A 148 -2.33 4.68 3.75
C LEU A 148 -1.58 4.32 2.47
N VAL A 149 -0.88 3.19 2.46
CA VAL A 149 -0.11 2.68 1.30
C VAL A 149 -1.02 2.42 0.11
N GLY A 150 -2.13 1.74 0.33
CA GLY A 150 -3.01 1.34 -0.76
C GLY A 150 -3.71 2.51 -1.44
N ILE A 151 -4.13 3.53 -0.67
CA ILE A 151 -4.81 4.69 -1.25
C ILE A 151 -3.86 5.64 -2.00
N THR A 152 -2.56 5.53 -1.75
CA THR A 152 -1.52 6.43 -2.28
C THR A 152 -1.52 6.55 -3.81
N ALA A 153 -1.88 5.47 -4.54
CA ALA A 153 -1.98 5.52 -6.01
C ALA A 153 -3.18 6.30 -6.52
N GLY A 154 -4.30 6.29 -5.79
CA GLY A 154 -5.56 6.81 -6.27
C GLY A 154 -6.21 7.84 -5.35
N CYS A 155 -5.49 8.41 -4.41
CA CYS A 155 -6.07 9.37 -3.45
C CYS A 155 -6.63 10.63 -4.12
N ASP A 156 -6.17 10.96 -5.33
CA ASP A 156 -6.64 12.05 -6.18
C ASP A 156 -7.75 11.63 -7.17
N ALA A 157 -7.85 10.33 -7.45
CA ALA A 157 -8.63 9.78 -8.56
C ALA A 157 -9.90 9.03 -8.13
N VAL A 158 -10.13 8.88 -6.83
CA VAL A 158 -11.31 8.21 -6.29
C VAL A 158 -12.13 9.16 -5.41
N ASN A 159 -13.44 8.95 -5.39
CA ASN A 159 -14.28 9.70 -4.45
C ASN A 159 -14.19 9.11 -3.02
N PRO A 160 -14.67 9.82 -1.99
CA PRO A 160 -14.59 9.39 -0.60
C PRO A 160 -15.21 8.00 -0.30
N LEU A 161 -16.28 7.63 -0.99
CA LEU A 161 -16.88 6.31 -0.83
C LEU A 161 -15.96 5.22 -1.40
N GLY A 162 -15.36 5.46 -2.56
CA GLY A 162 -14.34 4.58 -3.14
C GLY A 162 -13.16 4.39 -2.20
N ALA A 163 -12.63 5.48 -1.62
CA ALA A 163 -11.56 5.43 -0.65
C ALA A 163 -11.92 4.62 0.61
N ALA A 164 -13.15 4.75 1.11
CA ALA A 164 -13.64 3.97 2.25
C ALA A 164 -13.74 2.47 1.92
N VAL A 165 -14.27 2.11 0.74
CA VAL A 165 -14.36 0.71 0.29
C VAL A 165 -12.97 0.12 0.08
N MET A 166 -12.05 0.87 -0.53
CA MET A 166 -10.66 0.45 -0.64
C MET A 166 -10.03 0.21 0.74
N GLY A 167 -10.25 1.11 1.69
CA GLY A 167 -9.82 0.94 3.08
C GLY A 167 -10.33 -0.35 3.72
N LEU A 168 -11.61 -0.67 3.53
CA LEU A 168 -12.18 -1.94 4.01
C LEU A 168 -11.46 -3.16 3.43
N ILE A 169 -11.17 -3.13 2.13
CA ILE A 169 -10.44 -4.20 1.43
C ILE A 169 -9.02 -4.32 2.01
N PHE A 170 -8.30 -3.21 2.16
CA PHE A 170 -6.93 -3.23 2.72
C PHE A 170 -6.89 -3.77 4.14
N GLY A 171 -7.86 -3.40 5.00
CA GLY A 171 -7.92 -3.87 6.38
C GLY A 171 -8.10 -5.39 6.50
N ILE A 172 -8.80 -6.03 5.56
CA ILE A 172 -8.96 -7.49 5.52
C ILE A 172 -7.72 -8.13 4.89
N VAL A 173 -7.29 -7.61 3.73
CA VAL A 173 -6.19 -8.21 2.95
C VAL A 173 -4.87 -8.20 3.72
N ILE A 174 -4.57 -7.15 4.49
CA ILE A 174 -3.33 -7.08 5.27
C ILE A 174 -3.23 -8.22 6.29
N VAL A 175 -4.31 -8.54 6.97
CA VAL A 175 -4.32 -9.65 7.94
C VAL A 175 -4.07 -10.98 7.25
N LEU A 176 -4.72 -11.21 6.11
CA LEU A 176 -4.55 -12.43 5.33
C LEU A 176 -3.15 -12.54 4.72
N ALA A 177 -2.58 -11.42 4.25
CA ALA A 177 -1.23 -11.37 3.69
C ALA A 177 -0.16 -11.68 4.75
N ILE A 178 -0.25 -11.10 5.94
CA ILE A 178 0.67 -11.39 7.04
C ILE A 178 0.60 -12.88 7.41
N GLU A 179 -0.62 -13.44 7.53
CA GLU A 179 -0.78 -14.88 7.78
C GLU A 179 -0.19 -15.75 6.66
N PHE A 180 -0.35 -15.34 5.41
CA PHE A 180 0.18 -16.05 4.25
C PHE A 180 1.70 -16.11 4.28
N PHE A 181 2.37 -14.95 4.45
CA PHE A 181 3.84 -14.91 4.50
C PHE A 181 4.38 -15.69 5.69
N ASP A 182 3.78 -15.55 6.86
CA ASP A 182 4.22 -16.22 8.07
C ASP A 182 4.00 -17.74 8.03
N LYS A 183 2.82 -18.19 7.60
CA LYS A 183 2.39 -19.60 7.71
C LYS A 183 2.65 -20.43 6.45
N LYS A 184 2.50 -19.84 5.27
CA LYS A 184 2.55 -20.54 3.98
C LYS A 184 3.86 -20.31 3.25
N ALA A 185 4.20 -19.07 2.96
CA ALA A 185 5.45 -18.72 2.27
C ALA A 185 6.68 -18.92 3.16
N LYS A 186 6.50 -18.91 4.50
CA LYS A 186 7.58 -19.02 5.50
C LYS A 186 8.67 -17.97 5.31
N VAL A 187 8.28 -16.79 4.92
CA VAL A 187 9.13 -15.60 4.87
C VAL A 187 8.95 -14.86 6.18
N ASP A 188 10.03 -14.67 6.92
CA ASP A 188 10.00 -13.91 8.17
C ASP A 188 10.00 -12.41 7.83
N ASP A 189 8.81 -11.82 7.86
CA ASP A 189 8.56 -10.39 7.70
C ASP A 189 8.28 -9.77 9.08
N PRO A 190 9.32 -9.27 9.78
CA PRO A 190 9.25 -8.97 11.23
C PRO A 190 8.19 -7.95 11.60
N VAL A 191 7.90 -7.01 10.72
CA VAL A 191 6.98 -5.89 10.97
C VAL A 191 5.81 -5.83 9.99
N GLY A 192 5.68 -6.81 9.10
CA GLY A 192 4.65 -6.83 8.09
C GLY A 192 4.95 -5.92 6.89
N ALA A 193 6.22 -5.55 6.68
CA ALA A 193 6.60 -4.63 5.62
C ALA A 193 6.26 -5.15 4.22
N VAL A 194 6.48 -6.44 3.95
CA VAL A 194 6.11 -7.07 2.67
C VAL A 194 4.61 -7.02 2.47
N SER A 195 3.85 -7.37 3.49
CA SER A 195 2.39 -7.40 3.43
C SER A 195 1.79 -6.00 3.24
N VAL A 196 2.31 -5.00 3.97
CA VAL A 196 1.87 -3.61 3.87
C VAL A 196 2.28 -3.00 2.53
N HIS A 197 3.57 -3.02 2.21
CA HIS A 197 4.08 -2.23 1.10
C HIS A 197 4.01 -2.95 -0.24
N CYS A 198 4.34 -4.26 -0.31
CA CYS A 198 4.25 -5.00 -1.56
C CYS A 198 2.79 -5.33 -1.90
N VAL A 199 2.09 -6.04 -1.01
CA VAL A 199 0.74 -6.53 -1.33
C VAL A 199 -0.27 -5.40 -1.41
N CYS A 200 -0.35 -4.53 -0.39
CA CYS A 200 -1.33 -3.45 -0.40
C CYS A 200 -0.94 -2.32 -1.37
N GLY A 201 0.36 -2.12 -1.67
CA GLY A 201 0.79 -1.20 -2.71
C GLY A 201 0.36 -1.66 -4.11
N ALA A 202 0.63 -2.92 -4.46
CA ALA A 202 0.17 -3.50 -5.73
C ALA A 202 -1.35 -3.48 -5.84
N LEU A 203 -2.04 -3.92 -4.77
CA LEU A 203 -3.50 -3.95 -4.74
C LEU A 203 -4.09 -2.54 -4.88
N GLY A 204 -3.53 -1.54 -4.19
CA GLY A 204 -4.00 -0.15 -4.28
C GLY A 204 -3.96 0.39 -5.70
N THR A 205 -2.86 0.14 -6.41
CA THR A 205 -2.73 0.51 -7.82
C THR A 205 -3.76 -0.20 -8.70
N LEU A 206 -4.00 -1.50 -8.48
CA LEU A 206 -5.04 -2.24 -9.20
C LEU A 206 -6.45 -1.70 -8.93
N LEU A 207 -6.73 -1.32 -7.67
CA LEU A 207 -8.02 -0.77 -7.28
C LEU A 207 -8.31 0.60 -7.91
N VAL A 208 -7.30 1.38 -8.31
CA VAL A 208 -7.51 2.57 -9.16
C VAL A 208 -8.23 2.17 -10.44
N GLY A 209 -7.82 1.08 -11.09
CA GLY A 209 -8.48 0.56 -12.30
C GLY A 209 -9.95 0.17 -12.10
N LEU A 210 -10.39 -0.02 -10.86
CA LEU A 210 -11.78 -0.30 -10.52
C LEU A 210 -12.55 0.95 -10.08
N PHE A 211 -11.95 1.78 -9.21
CA PHE A 211 -12.63 2.83 -8.46
C PHE A 211 -12.35 4.25 -8.93
N ALA A 212 -11.49 4.48 -9.93
CA ALA A 212 -11.27 5.82 -10.49
C ALA A 212 -12.58 6.40 -11.04
N ASP A 213 -12.93 7.61 -10.61
CA ASP A 213 -14.20 8.25 -10.97
C ASP A 213 -14.13 9.08 -12.27
N GLY A 214 -12.94 9.26 -12.81
CA GLY A 214 -12.68 9.99 -14.05
C GLY A 214 -12.35 11.46 -13.85
N SER A 215 -12.09 11.90 -12.61
CA SER A 215 -11.75 13.30 -12.32
C SER A 215 -10.32 13.67 -12.71
N THR A 216 -9.35 12.78 -12.47
CA THR A 216 -7.92 13.04 -12.72
C THR A 216 -7.27 12.03 -13.69
N THR A 217 -7.91 10.89 -13.89
CA THR A 217 -7.45 9.83 -14.82
C THR A 217 -8.64 9.24 -15.58
N ALA A 218 -8.41 8.24 -16.42
CA ALA A 218 -9.48 7.51 -17.09
C ALA A 218 -10.41 6.85 -16.04
N LYS A 219 -11.68 6.67 -16.41
CA LYS A 219 -12.66 6.02 -15.53
C LYS A 219 -12.31 4.56 -15.29
N GLY A 220 -12.43 4.14 -14.05
CA GLY A 220 -12.34 2.74 -13.64
C GLY A 220 -13.59 1.93 -14.03
N LEU A 221 -13.49 0.62 -13.85
CA LEU A 221 -14.54 -0.34 -14.22
C LEU A 221 -15.90 0.01 -13.63
N PHE A 222 -15.97 0.37 -12.35
CA PHE A 222 -17.24 0.66 -11.66
C PHE A 222 -17.86 2.01 -12.05
N TYR A 223 -17.11 2.85 -12.76
CA TYR A 223 -17.56 4.15 -13.27
C TYR A 223 -17.77 4.14 -14.79
N GLY A 224 -17.82 2.95 -15.40
CA GLY A 224 -18.13 2.77 -16.81
C GLY A 224 -16.92 2.90 -17.75
N GLY A 225 -15.68 2.87 -17.25
CA GLY A 225 -14.45 2.91 -18.05
C GLY A 225 -14.04 1.56 -18.65
N GLY A 226 -14.79 0.47 -18.35
CA GLY A 226 -14.42 -0.86 -18.85
C GLY A 226 -13.13 -1.38 -18.18
N PHE A 227 -12.44 -2.29 -18.88
CA PHE A 227 -11.23 -2.93 -18.38
C PHE A 227 -9.93 -2.24 -18.80
N GLU A 228 -10.01 -1.14 -19.56
CA GLU A 228 -8.83 -0.49 -20.14
C GLU A 228 -7.86 -0.01 -19.06
N LEU A 229 -8.32 0.86 -18.15
CA LEU A 229 -7.48 1.35 -17.05
C LEU A 229 -6.99 0.20 -16.17
N LEU A 230 -7.84 -0.75 -15.82
CA LEU A 230 -7.45 -1.90 -15.01
C LEU A 230 -6.33 -2.73 -15.69
N GLY A 231 -6.41 -2.90 -17.01
CA GLY A 231 -5.39 -3.58 -17.81
C GLY A 231 -4.04 -2.85 -17.77
N VAL A 232 -4.06 -1.52 -17.89
CA VAL A 232 -2.86 -0.68 -17.81
C VAL A 232 -2.26 -0.74 -16.39
N GLN A 233 -3.08 -0.64 -15.36
CA GLN A 233 -2.64 -0.77 -13.96
C GLN A 233 -2.02 -2.15 -13.69
N ALA A 234 -2.63 -3.21 -14.18
CA ALA A 234 -2.09 -4.57 -14.04
C ALA A 234 -0.75 -4.73 -14.77
N LEU A 235 -0.65 -4.21 -16.00
CA LEU A 235 0.60 -4.22 -16.77
C LEU A 235 1.72 -3.49 -16.02
N GLY A 236 1.45 -2.30 -15.47
CA GLY A 236 2.42 -1.53 -14.73
C GLY A 236 2.89 -2.22 -13.46
N VAL A 237 1.95 -2.75 -12.65
CA VAL A 237 2.26 -3.52 -11.44
C VAL A 237 3.15 -4.72 -11.76
N ILE A 238 2.79 -5.52 -12.77
CA ILE A 238 3.57 -6.71 -13.17
C ILE A 238 4.96 -6.32 -13.68
N SER A 239 5.04 -5.28 -14.52
CA SER A 239 6.31 -4.85 -15.12
C SER A 239 7.28 -4.30 -14.07
N VAL A 240 6.79 -3.48 -13.13
CA VAL A 240 7.62 -2.98 -12.03
C VAL A 240 8.00 -4.13 -11.09
N ALA A 241 7.08 -5.04 -10.77
CA ALA A 241 7.39 -6.21 -9.95
C ALA A 241 8.50 -7.07 -10.58
N ALA A 242 8.38 -7.38 -11.87
CA ALA A 242 9.38 -8.17 -12.59
C ALA A 242 10.75 -7.48 -12.67
N TYR A 243 10.76 -6.15 -12.79
CA TYR A 243 12.01 -5.39 -12.84
C TYR A 243 12.73 -5.34 -11.48
N VAL A 244 11.97 -5.25 -10.39
CA VAL A 244 12.52 -5.07 -9.03
C VAL A 244 12.97 -6.39 -8.39
N THR A 245 12.44 -7.53 -8.84
CA THR A 245 12.79 -8.87 -8.34
C THR A 245 14.13 -9.34 -8.89
#